data_e2d501fe24598eb8f6e97dfa88b1b0e9
#
_entry.id   e2d501fe24598eb8f6e97dfa88b1b0e9
#
_cell.length_a   1.000
_cell.length_b   1.000
_cell.length_c   1.000
_cell.angle_alpha   90.00
_cell.angle_beta   90.00
_cell.angle_gamma   90.00
#
_symmetry.space_group_name_H-M   'P 1'
#
loop_
_entity.id
_entity.type
_entity.pdbx_description
1 polymer ?
#
loop_
_entity_poly.entity_id
_entity_poly.type
_entity_poly.pdbx_seq_one_letter_code
_entity_poly.pdbx_strand_id
1 'polypeptide(L)'
;MNEQTKAQVEAYAEECRTEQLELLRTLGKMPAPTRKEDFRAAFCRDWLRAQGAENVRIDSAKNVICKLGPDTEELVVFAAHTDIVFPDVENLPCGKRAASYLRRASAMILPTSSTC
;
A
#
# COMPACT_ATOMS: atom_id res chain seq x y z
N MET A 1 -18.43 -10.55 -9.85
CA MET A 1 -17.69 -9.80 -10.90
C MET A 1 -17.76 -10.62 -12.18
N ASN A 2 -18.16 -10.00 -13.27
CA ASN A 2 -18.23 -10.71 -14.55
C ASN A 2 -16.83 -10.83 -15.20
N GLU A 3 -16.70 -11.72 -16.20
CA GLU A 3 -15.42 -11.97 -16.88
C GLU A 3 -14.87 -10.71 -17.58
N GLN A 4 -15.73 -9.85 -18.11
CA GLN A 4 -15.32 -8.61 -18.75
C GLN A 4 -14.70 -7.64 -17.75
N THR A 5 -15.32 -7.46 -16.58
CA THR A 5 -14.80 -6.61 -15.50
C THR A 5 -13.47 -7.17 -14.98
N LYS A 6 -13.39 -8.49 -14.82
CA LYS A 6 -12.14 -9.15 -14.40
C LYS A 6 -11.01 -8.86 -15.38
N ALA A 7 -11.25 -9.04 -16.68
CA ALA A 7 -10.25 -8.77 -17.70
C ALA A 7 -9.79 -7.30 -17.71
N GLN A 8 -10.72 -6.36 -17.49
CA GLN A 8 -10.38 -4.93 -17.38
C GLN A 8 -9.50 -4.64 -16.16
N VAL A 9 -9.81 -5.25 -15.01
CA VAL A 9 -9.01 -5.09 -13.79
C VAL A 9 -7.60 -5.69 -13.97
N GLU A 10 -7.50 -6.86 -14.57
CA GLU A 10 -6.21 -7.50 -14.85
C GLU A 10 -5.36 -6.66 -15.81
N ALA A 11 -5.94 -6.14 -16.87
CA ALA A 11 -5.25 -5.27 -17.83
C ALA A 11 -4.76 -3.98 -17.16
N TYR A 12 -5.58 -3.34 -16.36
CA TYR A 12 -5.19 -2.13 -15.62
C TYR A 12 -4.10 -2.42 -14.60
N ALA A 13 -4.19 -3.52 -13.89
CA ALA A 13 -3.16 -3.92 -12.93
C ALA A 13 -1.80 -4.15 -13.60
N GLU A 14 -1.77 -4.75 -14.78
CA GLU A 14 -0.54 -4.93 -15.54
C GLU A 14 0.02 -3.60 -16.06
N GLU A 15 -0.84 -2.70 -16.52
CA GLU A 15 -0.45 -1.35 -16.94
C GLU A 15 0.20 -0.57 -15.79
N CYS A 16 -0.34 -0.70 -14.58
CA CYS A 16 0.16 -0.01 -13.39
C CYS A 16 1.31 -0.73 -12.69
N ARG A 17 1.77 -1.85 -13.20
CA ARG A 17 2.75 -2.72 -12.53
C ARG A 17 4.04 -1.99 -12.14
N THR A 18 4.60 -1.21 -13.05
CA THR A 18 5.85 -0.47 -12.79
C THR A 18 5.66 0.55 -11.66
N GLU A 19 4.55 1.29 -11.69
CA GLU A 19 4.20 2.25 -10.65
C GLU A 19 3.99 1.55 -9.29
N GLN A 20 3.32 0.42 -9.28
CA GLN A 20 3.11 -0.39 -8.07
C GLN A 20 4.44 -0.86 -7.47
N LEU A 21 5.38 -1.29 -8.28
CA LEU A 21 6.70 -1.72 -7.82
C LEU A 21 7.52 -0.56 -7.24
N GLU A 22 7.44 0.61 -7.87
CA GLU A 22 8.09 1.82 -7.34
C GLU A 22 7.45 2.28 -6.02
N LEU A 23 6.13 2.23 -5.93
CA LEU A 23 5.40 2.55 -4.70
C LEU A 23 5.77 1.57 -3.58
N LEU A 24 5.81 0.29 -3.87
CA LEU A 24 6.22 -0.74 -2.91
C LEU A 24 7.66 -0.50 -2.42
N ARG A 25 8.56 -0.15 -3.32
CA ARG A 25 9.94 0.18 -2.98
C ARG A 25 10.02 1.41 -2.07
N THR A 26 9.26 2.43 -2.37
CA THR A 26 9.19 3.67 -1.57
C THR A 26 8.66 3.39 -0.17
N LEU A 27 7.52 2.74 -0.07
CA LEU A 27 6.92 2.33 1.21
C LEU A 27 7.84 1.39 1.99
N GLY A 28 8.49 0.49 1.27
CA GLY A 28 9.41 -0.45 1.84
C GLY A 28 10.60 0.17 2.55
N LYS A 29 11.05 1.34 2.15
CA LYS A 29 12.16 2.07 2.78
C LYS A 29 11.73 2.89 3.99
N MET A 30 10.45 3.20 4.11
CA MET A 30 9.94 4.00 5.21
C MET A 30 9.86 3.19 6.50
N PRO A 31 10.52 3.63 7.59
CA PRO A 31 10.32 3.01 8.87
C PRO A 31 8.90 3.27 9.37
N ALA A 32 8.24 2.25 9.87
CA ALA A 32 6.89 2.35 10.42
C ALA A 32 6.67 1.31 11.52
N PRO A 33 7.47 1.34 12.62
CA PRO A 33 7.22 0.45 13.73
C PRO A 33 5.84 0.75 14.33
N THR A 34 5.22 -0.23 14.93
CA THR A 34 3.89 -0.11 15.54
C THR A 34 3.80 1.13 16.43
N ARG A 35 2.74 1.91 16.24
CA ARG A 35 2.47 3.22 16.88
C ARG A 35 3.37 4.37 16.43
N LYS A 36 4.24 4.17 15.45
CA LYS A 36 5.11 5.21 14.87
C LYS A 36 4.97 5.25 13.35
N GLU A 37 3.77 5.04 12.85
CA GLU A 37 3.43 4.97 11.43
C GLU A 37 3.17 6.34 10.79
N ASP A 38 3.40 7.44 11.50
CA ASP A 38 3.00 8.79 11.07
C ASP A 38 3.50 9.17 9.67
N PHE A 39 4.77 8.91 9.38
CA PHE A 39 5.34 9.22 8.08
C PHE A 39 4.71 8.40 6.96
N ARG A 40 4.49 7.12 7.20
CA ARG A 40 3.90 6.23 6.20
C ARG A 40 2.42 6.57 6.01
N ALA A 41 1.71 6.89 7.08
CA ALA A 41 0.32 7.33 6.99
C ALA A 41 0.19 8.65 6.20
N ALA A 42 1.05 9.63 6.47
CA ALA A 42 1.06 10.90 5.73
C ALA A 42 1.38 10.67 4.25
N PHE A 43 2.35 9.83 3.94
CA PHE A 43 2.69 9.47 2.57
C PHE A 43 1.50 8.81 1.85
N CYS A 44 0.84 7.83 2.47
CA CYS A 44 -0.32 7.16 1.88
C CYS A 44 -1.47 8.13 1.64
N ARG A 45 -1.76 9.01 2.60
CA ARG A 45 -2.77 10.07 2.44
C ARG A 45 -2.47 10.94 1.23
N ASP A 46 -1.25 11.44 1.13
CA ASP A 46 -0.86 12.38 0.07
C ASP A 46 -0.82 11.68 -1.29
N TRP A 47 -0.38 10.43 -1.32
CA TRP A 47 -0.41 9.62 -2.54
C TRP A 47 -1.85 9.39 -3.03
N LEU A 48 -2.77 9.02 -2.14
CA LEU A 48 -4.18 8.82 -2.50
C LEU A 48 -4.81 10.12 -3.04
N ARG A 49 -4.51 11.25 -2.42
CA ARG A 49 -4.97 12.56 -2.90
C ARG A 49 -4.40 12.88 -4.28
N ALA A 50 -3.15 12.58 -4.52
CA ALA A 50 -2.52 12.76 -5.83
C ALA A 50 -3.16 11.87 -6.91
N GLN A 51 -3.72 10.72 -6.54
CA GLN A 51 -4.50 9.86 -7.44
C GLN A 51 -5.94 10.35 -7.67
N GLY A 52 -6.32 11.48 -7.10
CA GLY A 52 -7.64 12.08 -7.27
C GLY A 52 -8.67 11.70 -6.20
N ALA A 53 -8.27 11.01 -5.15
CA ALA A 53 -9.18 10.72 -4.04
C ALA A 53 -9.45 11.97 -3.20
N GLU A 54 -10.71 12.36 -3.09
CA GLU A 54 -11.11 13.57 -2.36
C GLU A 54 -11.32 13.32 -0.88
N ASN A 55 -11.88 12.17 -0.52
CA ASN A 55 -12.23 11.82 0.86
C ASN A 55 -11.13 10.97 1.50
N VAL A 56 -9.98 11.57 1.78
CA VAL A 56 -8.86 10.92 2.44
C VAL A 56 -8.56 11.60 3.76
N ARG A 57 -8.55 10.84 4.85
CA ARG A 57 -8.26 11.35 6.19
C ARG A 57 -7.40 10.36 6.98
N ILE A 58 -6.73 10.90 7.98
CA ILE A 58 -6.04 10.11 9.00
C ILE A 58 -6.83 10.28 10.30
N ASP A 59 -7.20 9.17 10.93
CA ASP A 59 -7.90 9.19 12.20
C ASP A 59 -6.93 9.26 13.40
N SER A 60 -7.48 9.31 14.62
CA SER A 60 -6.69 9.38 15.84
C SER A 60 -5.84 8.14 16.11
N ALA A 61 -6.19 7.00 15.52
CA ALA A 61 -5.44 5.76 15.59
C ALA A 61 -4.42 5.62 14.43
N LYS A 62 -4.22 6.68 13.64
CA LYS A 62 -3.30 6.75 12.49
C LYS A 62 -3.72 5.89 11.30
N ASN A 63 -4.98 5.46 11.24
CA ASN A 63 -5.50 4.82 10.05
C ASN A 63 -5.70 5.83 8.93
N VAL A 64 -5.24 5.48 7.75
CA VAL A 64 -5.54 6.24 6.53
C VAL A 64 -6.83 5.69 5.95
N ILE A 65 -7.85 6.51 5.91
CA ILE A 65 -9.17 6.13 5.44
C ILE A 65 -9.49 6.90 4.17
N CYS A 66 -9.81 6.17 3.13
CA CYS A 66 -10.25 6.71 1.85
C CYS A 66 -11.60 6.11 1.50
N LYS A 67 -12.60 6.96 1.28
CA LYS A 67 -13.92 6.53 0.84
C LYS A 67 -14.12 6.91 -0.61
N LEU A 68 -14.51 5.94 -1.44
CA LEU A 68 -14.75 6.13 -2.86
C LEU A 68 -16.21 5.81 -3.18
N GLY A 69 -16.77 6.56 -4.11
CA GLY A 69 -18.14 6.37 -4.58
C GLY A 69 -19.21 6.96 -3.66
N PRO A 70 -20.47 6.79 -4.04
CA PRO A 70 -21.61 7.31 -3.30
C PRO A 70 -21.89 6.52 -2.01
N ASP A 71 -22.64 7.14 -1.12
CA ASP A 71 -23.17 6.44 0.06
C ASP A 71 -24.26 5.45 -0.37
N THR A 72 -24.02 4.18 -0.14
CA THR A 72 -24.96 3.09 -0.40
C THR A 72 -25.09 2.21 0.84
N GLU A 73 -26.15 1.38 0.88
CA GLU A 73 -26.34 0.42 1.97
C GLU A 73 -25.27 -0.68 1.98
N GLU A 74 -24.71 -0.97 0.80
CA GLU A 74 -23.62 -1.96 0.67
C GLU A 74 -22.27 -1.26 0.68
N LEU A 75 -21.37 -1.79 1.48
CA LEU A 75 -20.01 -1.28 1.61
C LEU A 75 -19.01 -2.42 1.43
N VAL A 76 -18.07 -2.23 0.51
CA VAL A 76 -16.90 -3.10 0.37
C VAL A 76 -15.70 -2.43 1.03
N VAL A 77 -15.07 -3.12 1.97
CA VAL A 77 -13.92 -2.61 2.70
C VAL A 77 -12.67 -3.36 2.31
N PHE A 78 -11.65 -2.62 1.86
CA PHE A 78 -10.29 -3.12 1.71
C PHE A 78 -9.46 -2.62 2.87
N ALA A 79 -8.86 -3.51 3.63
CA ALA A 79 -8.05 -3.16 4.79
C ALA A 79 -6.67 -3.82 4.72
N ALA A 80 -5.64 -3.05 5.05
CA ALA A 80 -4.28 -3.52 5.16
C ALA A 80 -3.56 -2.75 6.26
N HIS A 81 -2.65 -3.39 6.97
CA HIS A 81 -1.85 -2.69 7.97
C HIS A 81 -0.66 -1.97 7.34
N THR A 82 -0.25 -0.86 7.95
CA THR A 82 0.88 -0.04 7.48
C THR A 82 2.12 -0.15 8.37
N ASP A 83 1.96 -0.64 9.58
CA ASP A 83 3.06 -0.85 10.51
C ASP A 83 3.90 -2.07 10.17
N ILE A 84 5.11 -2.09 10.71
CA ILE A 84 6.04 -3.21 10.59
C ILE A 84 6.53 -3.62 11.98
N VAL A 85 6.95 -4.87 12.11
CA VAL A 85 7.40 -5.44 13.39
C VAL A 85 8.80 -5.00 13.82
N PHE A 86 9.56 -4.42 12.93
CA PHE A 86 10.93 -4.00 13.22
C PHE A 86 10.95 -2.61 13.87
N PRO A 87 11.72 -2.43 14.96
CA PRO A 87 11.76 -1.17 15.71
C PRO A 87 12.60 -0.07 15.06
N ASP A 88 13.10 -0.29 13.85
CA ASP A 88 13.95 0.66 13.15
C ASP A 88 13.19 1.97 12.89
N VAL A 89 13.84 3.07 13.21
CA VAL A 89 13.30 4.43 13.03
C VAL A 89 13.98 5.19 11.90
N GLU A 90 15.00 4.58 11.27
CA GLU A 90 15.72 5.11 10.13
C GLU A 90 15.29 4.43 8.84
N ASN A 91 15.70 4.99 7.70
CA ASN A 91 15.43 4.40 6.40
C ASN A 91 15.93 2.97 6.32
N LEU A 92 15.05 2.07 5.93
CA LEU A 92 15.35 0.65 5.85
C LEU A 92 16.04 0.31 4.53
N PRO A 93 17.04 -0.59 4.55
CA PRO A 93 17.65 -1.04 3.30
C PRO A 93 16.64 -1.78 2.44
N CYS A 94 16.65 -1.47 1.16
CA CYS A 94 15.81 -2.13 0.17
C CYS A 94 16.67 -2.50 -1.03
N GLY A 95 16.70 -3.79 -1.35
CA GLY A 95 17.43 -4.31 -2.51
C GLY A 95 16.51 -5.05 -3.46
N LYS A 96 17.01 -5.24 -4.67
CA LYS A 96 16.39 -6.11 -5.68
C LYS A 96 17.36 -7.25 -5.97
N ARG A 97 16.86 -8.48 -5.91
CA ARG A 97 17.64 -9.67 -6.28
C ARG A 97 16.81 -10.53 -7.22
N ALA A 98 17.35 -10.79 -8.39
CA ALA A 98 16.61 -11.47 -9.47
C ALA A 98 15.28 -10.74 -9.74
N ALA A 99 14.15 -11.40 -9.65
CA ALA A 99 12.84 -10.80 -9.82
C ALA A 99 12.15 -10.41 -8.50
N SER A 100 12.87 -10.50 -7.36
CA SER A 100 12.30 -10.26 -6.03
C SER A 100 12.97 -9.07 -5.34
N TYR A 101 12.26 -8.50 -4.38
CA TYR A 101 12.77 -7.45 -3.51
C TYR A 101 13.14 -8.05 -2.16
N LEU A 102 14.41 -7.87 -1.76
CA LEU A 102 14.90 -8.34 -0.49
C LEU A 102 14.95 -7.20 0.51
N ARG A 103 14.11 -7.29 1.51
CA ARG A 103 14.21 -6.46 2.70
C ARG A 103 13.25 -6.93 3.79
N ARG A 104 13.57 -6.56 5.00
CA ARG A 104 12.84 -6.95 6.21
C ARG A 104 11.36 -6.54 6.15
N ALA A 105 11.09 -5.28 5.85
CA ALA A 105 9.71 -4.77 5.82
C ALA A 105 8.93 -5.23 4.59
N SER A 106 9.57 -5.52 3.47
CA SER A 106 8.90 -6.00 2.27
C SER A 106 8.27 -7.37 2.46
N ALA A 107 8.85 -8.20 3.32
CA ALA A 107 8.28 -9.50 3.66
C ALA A 107 6.89 -9.39 4.32
N MET A 108 6.60 -8.25 4.93
CA MET A 108 5.30 -7.97 5.56
C MET A 108 4.25 -7.46 4.57
N ILE A 109 4.68 -6.89 3.45
CA ILE A 109 3.82 -6.23 2.46
C ILE A 109 3.51 -7.16 1.28
N LEU A 110 4.51 -7.93 0.84
CA LEU A 110 4.36 -8.85 -0.28
C LEU A 110 3.56 -10.08 0.13
N PRO A 111 2.63 -10.54 -0.72
CA PRO A 111 1.97 -11.82 -0.50
C PRO A 111 3.00 -12.96 -0.44
N THR A 112 2.76 -13.93 0.38
CA THR A 112 3.64 -15.10 0.53
C THR A 112 3.81 -15.91 -0.75
N SER A 113 2.87 -15.80 -1.66
CA SER A 113 2.93 -16.45 -2.98
C SER A 113 3.88 -15.78 -3.97
N SER A 114 4.40 -14.61 -3.65
CA SER A 114 5.32 -13.87 -4.53
C SER A 114 6.78 -14.03 -4.14
N THR A 115 7.13 -15.12 -3.52
CA THR A 115 8.51 -15.52 -3.20
C THR A 115 9.29 -16.00 -4.39
N CYS A 116 9.07 -15.47 -5.51
CA CYS A 116 9.88 -15.74 -6.70
C CYS A 116 10.99 -14.71 -6.89
#